data_d02b3ee3ec2f2a65f6fb104bc8e405ea
#
_entry.id   d02b3ee3ec2f2a65f6fb104bc8e405ea
#
_cell.length_a   1.000
_cell.length_b   1.000
_cell.length_c   1.000
_cell.angle_alpha   90.00
_cell.angle_beta   90.00
_cell.angle_gamma   90.00
#
_symmetry.space_group_name_H-M   'P 1'
#
loop_
_entity.id
_entity.type
_entity.pdbx_description
1 polymer ?
#
loop_
_entity_poly.entity_id
_entity_poly.type
_entity_poly.pdbx_seq_one_letter_code
_entity_poly.pdbx_strand_id
1 'polypeptide(L)'
;ARELDRARWLAGPDAPHLDLDGIESERACTVVKDYLDAHPDGGWLDPRTCADLLSCYGIPQIPWAWAETEDDAVLAAGRLRGFDGRVVMKAHWPGLLHKTQEHAVHLDLRGDSQVRAAFRDLETRFAGLMTGVVVQPLAARGTELLAGVVQDDVFGPLVLFGLGGTATEVLADHAARLAPLTDHDVHELITAPRSAPLLLGANGNATVDLEDLEQLLLRLSRMAADLPQLAEADFNPVLAAPGGVTVLDARVRLLPRRPQDPYLRRLR
;
A
#
# COMPACT_ATOMS: atom_id res chain seq x y z
N ALA A 1 -29.29 12.20 10.72
CA ALA A 1 -28.81 13.55 10.38
C ALA A 1 -27.54 13.46 9.52
N ARG A 2 -26.47 12.78 9.97
CA ARG A 2 -25.18 12.70 9.25
C ARG A 2 -25.26 12.07 7.85
N GLU A 3 -26.06 11.02 7.67
CA GLU A 3 -26.25 10.38 6.34
C GLU A 3 -27.03 11.26 5.37
N LEU A 4 -27.99 12.05 5.87
CA LEU A 4 -28.74 13.02 5.05
C LEU A 4 -27.86 14.21 4.63
N ASP A 5 -26.95 14.64 5.51
CA ASP A 5 -26.00 15.71 5.19
C ASP A 5 -24.97 15.22 4.16
N ARG A 6 -24.49 13.97 4.27
CA ARG A 6 -23.64 13.33 3.28
C ARG A 6 -24.34 13.16 1.93
N ALA A 7 -25.59 12.67 1.91
CA ALA A 7 -26.37 12.51 0.69
C ALA A 7 -26.62 13.86 -0.01
N ARG A 8 -26.86 14.94 0.75
CA ARG A 8 -26.99 16.29 0.22
C ARG A 8 -25.70 16.83 -0.33
N TRP A 9 -24.57 16.53 0.32
CA TRP A 9 -23.26 16.95 -0.12
C TRP A 9 -22.83 16.19 -1.40
N LEU A 10 -23.06 14.89 -1.49
CA LEU A 10 -22.82 14.09 -2.70
C LEU A 10 -23.76 14.40 -3.86
N ALA A 11 -24.95 14.95 -3.59
CA ALA A 11 -25.93 15.39 -4.60
C ALA A 11 -25.75 16.86 -5.03
N GLY A 12 -24.81 17.58 -4.43
CA GLY A 12 -24.46 18.95 -4.81
C GLY A 12 -23.79 18.98 -6.20
N PRO A 13 -24.03 20.05 -6.99
CA PRO A 13 -23.50 20.17 -8.34
C PRO A 13 -21.94 20.21 -8.40
N ASP A 14 -21.28 20.42 -7.28
CA ASP A 14 -19.83 20.55 -7.16
C ASP A 14 -19.35 19.76 -5.93
N ALA A 15 -19.43 18.42 -5.99
CA ALA A 15 -18.54 17.63 -5.14
C ALA A 15 -17.12 18.06 -5.50
N PRO A 16 -16.32 18.63 -4.59
CA PRO A 16 -15.00 19.10 -4.94
C PRO A 16 -14.23 17.92 -5.53
N HIS A 17 -13.90 18.02 -6.81
CA HIS A 17 -12.89 17.19 -7.41
C HIS A 17 -11.62 17.58 -6.69
N LEU A 18 -11.16 16.74 -5.78
CA LEU A 18 -9.87 16.91 -5.14
C LEU A 18 -8.83 16.90 -6.25
N ASP A 19 -8.30 18.07 -6.52
CA ASP A 19 -7.24 18.27 -7.52
C ASP A 19 -5.95 17.76 -6.87
N LEU A 20 -5.75 16.44 -6.99
CA LEU A 20 -4.56 15.78 -6.51
C LEU A 20 -3.45 15.94 -7.56
N ASP A 21 -2.53 16.83 -7.28
CA ASP A 21 -1.39 17.09 -8.16
C ASP A 21 -0.56 15.82 -8.42
N GLY A 22 -0.03 15.73 -9.65
CA GLY A 22 0.93 14.70 -10.04
C GLY A 22 0.32 13.30 -10.24
N ILE A 23 -0.98 13.18 -10.48
CA ILE A 23 -1.60 11.91 -10.88
C ILE A 23 -1.46 11.71 -12.40
N GLU A 24 -0.95 10.54 -12.79
CA GLU A 24 -0.72 10.11 -14.16
C GLU A 24 -1.72 9.00 -14.56
N SER A 25 -3.03 9.28 -14.57
CA SER A 25 -4.08 8.29 -14.79
C SER A 25 -3.94 7.54 -16.12
N GLU A 26 -3.51 8.20 -17.20
CA GLU A 26 -3.30 7.55 -18.51
C GLU A 26 -2.16 6.54 -18.47
N ARG A 27 -1.06 6.88 -17.79
CA ARG A 27 0.05 5.96 -17.57
C ARG A 27 -0.37 4.78 -16.70
N ALA A 28 -1.13 5.01 -15.64
CA ALA A 28 -1.69 3.95 -14.80
C ALA A 28 -2.57 2.98 -15.60
N CYS A 29 -3.44 3.50 -16.46
CA CYS A 29 -4.26 2.67 -17.37
C CYS A 29 -3.39 1.83 -18.30
N THR A 30 -2.28 2.37 -18.80
CA THR A 30 -1.34 1.63 -19.65
C THR A 30 -0.68 0.50 -18.87
N VAL A 31 -0.16 0.74 -17.64
CA VAL A 31 0.42 -0.29 -16.77
C VAL A 31 -0.57 -1.43 -16.51
N VAL A 32 -1.83 -1.09 -16.19
CA VAL A 32 -2.90 -2.07 -15.95
C VAL A 32 -3.20 -2.89 -17.20
N LYS A 33 -3.31 -2.22 -18.35
CA LYS A 33 -3.58 -2.88 -19.64
C LYS A 33 -2.46 -3.85 -20.00
N ASP A 34 -1.21 -3.41 -19.97
CA ASP A 34 -0.05 -4.24 -20.33
C ASP A 34 0.06 -5.46 -19.41
N TYR A 35 -0.21 -5.29 -18.12
CA TYR A 35 -0.25 -6.41 -17.18
C TYR A 35 -1.35 -7.41 -17.53
N LEU A 36 -2.58 -6.97 -17.79
CA LEU A 36 -3.71 -7.86 -18.12
C LEU A 36 -3.60 -8.49 -19.51
N ASP A 37 -2.94 -7.83 -20.46
CA ASP A 37 -2.61 -8.43 -21.76
C ASP A 37 -1.66 -9.61 -21.62
N ALA A 38 -0.70 -9.53 -20.65
CA ALA A 38 0.21 -10.62 -20.32
C ALA A 38 -0.39 -11.66 -19.36
N HIS A 39 -1.38 -11.28 -18.55
CA HIS A 39 -2.05 -12.10 -17.54
C HIS A 39 -3.56 -11.97 -17.66
N PRO A 40 -4.20 -12.66 -18.62
CA PRO A 40 -5.64 -12.48 -18.92
C PRO A 40 -6.58 -12.82 -17.77
N ASP A 41 -6.17 -13.70 -16.86
CA ASP A 41 -6.93 -14.05 -15.63
C ASP A 41 -6.69 -13.06 -14.47
N GLY A 42 -5.79 -12.08 -14.66
CA GLY A 42 -5.33 -11.17 -13.64
C GLY A 42 -4.40 -11.85 -12.64
N GLY A 43 -4.18 -11.20 -11.50
CA GLY A 43 -3.32 -11.70 -10.43
C GLY A 43 -2.69 -10.59 -9.59
N TRP A 44 -1.78 -10.99 -8.71
CA TRP A 44 -0.96 -10.07 -7.92
C TRP A 44 0.18 -9.52 -8.77
N LEU A 45 0.36 -8.21 -8.73
CA LEU A 45 1.47 -7.55 -9.41
C LEU A 45 2.82 -7.98 -8.80
N ASP A 46 3.83 -8.10 -9.64
CA ASP A 46 5.21 -8.17 -9.18
C ASP A 46 5.65 -6.82 -8.56
N PRO A 47 6.75 -6.80 -7.77
CA PRO A 47 7.15 -5.60 -7.04
C PRO A 47 7.41 -4.38 -7.94
N ARG A 48 7.93 -4.56 -9.14
CA ARG A 48 8.23 -3.45 -10.07
C ARG A 48 6.96 -2.85 -10.64
N THR A 49 6.08 -3.69 -11.18
CA THR A 49 4.79 -3.26 -11.72
C THR A 49 3.93 -2.61 -10.65
N CYS A 50 3.94 -3.16 -9.41
CA CYS A 50 3.26 -2.57 -8.27
C CYS A 50 3.80 -1.16 -7.96
N ALA A 51 5.13 -1.01 -7.85
CA ALA A 51 5.75 0.27 -7.56
C ALA A 51 5.49 1.31 -8.67
N ASP A 52 5.55 0.90 -9.94
CA ASP A 52 5.24 1.77 -11.07
C ASP A 52 3.79 2.27 -11.03
N LEU A 53 2.85 1.39 -10.70
CA LEU A 53 1.44 1.76 -10.57
C LEU A 53 1.23 2.76 -9.41
N LEU A 54 1.82 2.52 -8.25
CA LEU A 54 1.75 3.42 -7.11
C LEU A 54 2.35 4.80 -7.43
N SER A 55 3.45 4.81 -8.19
CA SER A 55 4.11 6.05 -8.63
C SER A 55 3.21 6.90 -9.51
N CYS A 56 2.36 6.30 -10.35
CA CYS A 56 1.39 7.02 -11.18
C CYS A 56 0.38 7.82 -10.34
N TYR A 57 0.15 7.42 -9.09
CA TYR A 57 -0.73 8.14 -8.15
C TYR A 57 0.05 8.96 -7.12
N GLY A 58 1.37 9.06 -7.25
CA GLY A 58 2.20 9.79 -6.30
C GLY A 58 2.13 9.22 -4.88
N ILE A 59 1.84 7.93 -4.72
CA ILE A 59 1.81 7.24 -3.43
C ILE A 59 3.25 7.07 -2.95
N PRO A 60 3.62 7.62 -1.77
CA PRO A 60 5.00 7.63 -1.29
C PRO A 60 5.45 6.22 -0.89
N GLN A 61 6.54 5.76 -1.47
CA GLN A 61 7.14 4.45 -1.21
C GLN A 61 8.56 4.62 -0.66
N ILE A 62 8.96 3.72 0.26
CA ILE A 62 10.36 3.65 0.66
C ILE A 62 11.22 3.31 -0.56
N PRO A 63 12.40 3.92 -0.74
CA PRO A 63 13.31 3.51 -1.81
C PRO A 63 13.64 2.02 -1.72
N TRP A 64 13.73 1.35 -2.86
CA TRP A 64 14.02 -0.07 -2.91
C TRP A 64 14.78 -0.45 -4.19
N ALA A 65 15.40 -1.62 -4.18
CA ALA A 65 16.02 -2.20 -5.35
C ALA A 65 15.74 -3.71 -5.42
N TRP A 66 15.65 -4.22 -6.64
CA TRP A 66 15.54 -5.64 -6.93
C TRP A 66 16.92 -6.26 -7.08
N ALA A 67 17.10 -7.46 -6.52
CA ALA A 67 18.31 -8.24 -6.68
C ALA A 67 17.96 -9.73 -6.92
N GLU A 68 18.58 -10.31 -7.93
CA GLU A 68 18.39 -11.72 -8.30
C GLU A 68 19.57 -12.57 -7.85
N THR A 69 20.70 -11.93 -7.55
CA THR A 69 21.92 -12.57 -7.10
C THR A 69 22.43 -11.96 -5.80
N GLU A 70 23.30 -12.71 -5.11
CA GLU A 70 23.98 -12.25 -3.90
C GLU A 70 24.76 -10.94 -4.14
N ASP A 71 25.45 -10.83 -5.29
CA ASP A 71 26.24 -9.65 -5.63
C ASP A 71 25.34 -8.43 -5.93
N ASP A 72 24.21 -8.65 -6.62
CA ASP A 72 23.21 -7.58 -6.84
C ASP A 72 22.64 -7.09 -5.52
N ALA A 73 22.38 -7.99 -4.57
CA ALA A 73 21.88 -7.62 -3.26
C ALA A 73 22.88 -6.75 -2.48
N VAL A 74 24.17 -7.07 -2.56
CA VAL A 74 25.24 -6.24 -1.95
C VAL A 74 25.32 -4.88 -2.62
N LEU A 75 25.28 -4.82 -3.96
CA LEU A 75 25.27 -3.56 -4.69
C LEU A 75 24.04 -2.69 -4.35
N ALA A 76 22.86 -3.32 -4.29
CA ALA A 76 21.63 -2.66 -3.89
C ALA A 76 21.73 -2.09 -2.46
N ALA A 77 22.20 -2.90 -1.51
CA ALA A 77 22.41 -2.48 -0.13
C ALA A 77 23.40 -1.30 -0.03
N GLY A 78 24.47 -1.33 -0.82
CA GLY A 78 25.45 -0.24 -0.89
C GLY A 78 24.86 1.11 -1.33
N ARG A 79 23.90 1.08 -2.28
CA ARG A 79 23.22 2.27 -2.81
C ARG A 79 22.12 2.79 -1.90
N LEU A 80 21.44 1.88 -1.19
CA LEU A 80 20.25 2.15 -0.38
C LEU A 80 20.57 2.34 1.11
N ARG A 81 21.84 2.29 1.51
CA ARG A 81 22.25 2.56 2.89
C ARG A 81 21.70 3.93 3.30
N GLY A 82 20.60 3.90 4.01
CA GLY A 82 20.02 5.08 4.62
C GLY A 82 20.95 5.71 5.65
N PHE A 83 20.47 6.68 6.38
CA PHE A 83 21.24 7.51 7.33
C PHE A 83 22.05 6.69 8.35
N ASP A 84 21.64 5.46 8.71
CA ASP A 84 22.31 4.59 9.68
C ASP A 84 22.97 3.32 9.07
N GLY A 85 22.98 3.21 7.73
CA GLY A 85 23.66 2.13 7.01
C GLY A 85 23.00 0.75 7.10
N ARG A 86 21.75 0.68 7.61
CA ARG A 86 21.00 -0.57 7.77
C ARG A 86 20.03 -0.79 6.63
N VAL A 87 19.92 -2.04 6.20
CA VAL A 87 18.95 -2.43 5.17
C VAL A 87 18.08 -3.60 5.63
N VAL A 88 16.96 -3.74 4.95
CA VAL A 88 16.02 -4.86 5.03
C VAL A 88 16.08 -5.62 3.73
N MET A 89 16.03 -6.95 3.79
CA MET A 89 15.94 -7.83 2.63
C MET A 89 14.67 -8.67 2.74
N LYS A 90 13.86 -8.68 1.69
CA LYS A 90 12.60 -9.41 1.62
C LYS A 90 12.66 -10.34 0.42
N ALA A 91 12.52 -11.66 0.63
CA ALA A 91 12.38 -12.61 -0.47
C ALA A 91 11.07 -12.35 -1.24
N HIS A 92 11.09 -12.71 -2.51
CA HIS A 92 9.92 -12.65 -3.38
C HIS A 92 9.82 -13.89 -4.27
N TRP A 93 8.57 -14.37 -4.41
CA TRP A 93 8.15 -15.33 -5.44
C TRP A 93 6.66 -15.12 -5.74
N PRO A 94 6.17 -15.52 -6.93
CA PRO A 94 4.75 -15.46 -7.23
C PRO A 94 3.91 -16.22 -6.21
N GLY A 95 2.92 -15.54 -5.61
CA GLY A 95 2.04 -16.14 -4.60
C GLY A 95 2.48 -15.96 -3.14
N LEU A 96 3.64 -15.36 -2.86
CA LEU A 96 4.03 -15.00 -1.49
C LEU A 96 3.14 -13.86 -0.97
N LEU A 97 2.25 -14.17 -0.03
CA LEU A 97 1.30 -13.18 0.51
C LEU A 97 1.72 -12.61 1.88
N HIS A 98 2.30 -13.43 2.76
CA HIS A 98 2.62 -13.03 4.14
C HIS A 98 4.12 -13.20 4.44
N LYS A 99 4.94 -12.28 3.92
CA LYS A 99 6.42 -12.33 4.00
C LYS A 99 6.95 -12.50 5.42
N THR A 100 6.35 -11.83 6.41
CA THR A 100 6.78 -11.91 7.81
C THR A 100 6.41 -13.25 8.44
N GLN A 101 5.22 -13.76 8.20
CA GLN A 101 4.77 -15.06 8.72
C GLN A 101 5.58 -16.21 8.11
N GLU A 102 5.94 -16.10 6.84
CA GLU A 102 6.79 -17.08 6.14
C GLU A 102 8.29 -16.94 6.50
N HIS A 103 8.63 -16.03 7.40
CA HIS A 103 10.05 -15.72 7.73
C HIS A 103 10.89 -15.36 6.49
N ALA A 104 10.28 -14.70 5.50
CA ALA A 104 10.90 -14.30 4.24
C ALA A 104 11.54 -12.90 4.30
N VAL A 105 11.82 -12.40 5.51
CA VAL A 105 12.35 -11.06 5.77
C VAL A 105 13.53 -11.12 6.71
N HIS A 106 14.63 -10.46 6.34
CA HIS A 106 15.75 -10.15 7.22
C HIS A 106 15.80 -8.65 7.49
N LEU A 107 15.81 -8.29 8.76
CA LEU A 107 15.87 -6.90 9.22
C LEU A 107 17.27 -6.56 9.72
N ASP A 108 17.58 -5.25 9.81
CA ASP A 108 18.79 -4.71 10.45
C ASP A 108 20.11 -5.28 9.89
N LEU A 109 20.19 -5.51 8.60
CA LEU A 109 21.41 -6.00 7.95
C LEU A 109 22.44 -4.87 7.83
N ARG A 110 23.68 -5.16 8.26
CA ARG A 110 24.79 -4.20 8.23
C ARG A 110 25.99 -4.80 7.49
N GLY A 111 26.45 -4.05 6.48
CA GLY A 111 27.60 -4.43 5.70
C GLY A 111 27.38 -5.64 4.81
N ASP A 112 28.34 -5.86 3.93
CA ASP A 112 28.22 -6.82 2.83
C ASP A 112 28.12 -8.28 3.31
N SER A 113 28.83 -8.62 4.40
CA SER A 113 28.83 -9.99 4.92
C SER A 113 27.46 -10.43 5.45
N GLN A 114 26.71 -9.53 6.13
CA GLN A 114 25.37 -9.85 6.60
C GLN A 114 24.36 -9.91 5.46
N VAL A 115 24.49 -9.01 4.47
CA VAL A 115 23.66 -9.04 3.25
C VAL A 115 23.84 -10.35 2.50
N ARG A 116 25.09 -10.80 2.30
CA ARG A 116 25.39 -12.09 1.67
C ARG A 116 24.82 -13.27 2.46
N ALA A 117 25.03 -13.27 3.77
CA ALA A 117 24.50 -14.33 4.63
C ALA A 117 22.97 -14.40 4.59
N ALA A 118 22.29 -13.26 4.61
CA ALA A 118 20.82 -13.17 4.52
C ALA A 118 20.31 -13.68 3.16
N PHE A 119 20.97 -13.29 2.05
CA PHE A 119 20.59 -13.77 0.72
C PHE A 119 20.69 -15.31 0.62
N ARG A 120 21.82 -15.89 1.04
CA ARG A 120 22.02 -17.35 1.03
C ARG A 120 21.04 -18.10 1.92
N ASP A 121 20.68 -17.54 3.06
CA ASP A 121 19.69 -18.12 3.95
C ASP A 121 18.30 -18.16 3.29
N LEU A 122 17.86 -17.05 2.68
CA LEU A 122 16.60 -16.98 1.94
C LEU A 122 16.61 -17.93 0.73
N GLU A 123 17.69 -17.93 -0.06
CA GLU A 123 17.85 -18.82 -1.21
C GLU A 123 17.79 -20.29 -0.82
N THR A 124 18.42 -20.66 0.31
CA THR A 124 18.41 -22.04 0.81
C THR A 124 17.02 -22.44 1.32
N ARG A 125 16.37 -21.56 2.09
CA ARG A 125 15.03 -21.83 2.64
C ARG A 125 13.94 -21.91 1.59
N PHE A 126 14.04 -21.08 0.56
CA PHE A 126 13.04 -20.98 -0.50
C PHE A 126 13.56 -21.44 -1.85
N ALA A 127 14.45 -22.43 -1.82
CA ALA A 127 15.06 -23.03 -3.02
C ALA A 127 14.00 -23.47 -4.04
N GLY A 128 14.14 -23.00 -5.29
CA GLY A 128 13.22 -23.29 -6.38
C GLY A 128 11.90 -22.49 -6.38
N LEU A 129 11.64 -21.69 -5.35
CA LEU A 129 10.50 -20.77 -5.29
C LEU A 129 10.94 -19.33 -5.49
N MET A 130 11.99 -18.89 -4.78
CA MET A 130 12.46 -17.50 -4.77
C MET A 130 12.89 -17.04 -6.16
N THR A 131 12.33 -15.95 -6.63
CA THR A 131 12.68 -15.31 -7.91
C THR A 131 13.68 -14.17 -7.75
N GLY A 132 13.86 -13.70 -6.51
CA GLY A 132 14.78 -12.63 -6.15
C GLY A 132 14.42 -12.04 -4.79
N VAL A 133 15.06 -10.94 -4.45
CA VAL A 133 14.82 -10.21 -3.22
C VAL A 133 14.59 -8.71 -3.48
N VAL A 134 13.77 -8.10 -2.63
CA VAL A 134 13.66 -6.65 -2.49
C VAL A 134 14.60 -6.22 -1.38
N VAL A 135 15.50 -5.29 -1.67
CA VAL A 135 16.37 -4.62 -0.71
C VAL A 135 15.88 -3.20 -0.51
N GLN A 136 15.75 -2.76 0.73
CA GLN A 136 15.33 -1.40 1.08
C GLN A 136 16.07 -0.91 2.33
N PRO A 137 16.21 0.42 2.57
CA PRO A 137 16.75 0.90 3.83
C PRO A 137 15.85 0.47 4.98
N LEU A 138 16.44 0.26 6.17
CA LEU A 138 15.63 0.10 7.37
C LEU A 138 14.93 1.42 7.66
N ALA A 139 13.60 1.38 7.72
CA ALA A 139 12.80 2.54 7.98
C ALA A 139 13.07 3.11 9.40
N ALA A 140 12.90 4.41 9.57
CA ALA A 140 12.94 5.06 10.87
C ALA A 140 11.78 4.54 11.75
N ARG A 141 11.78 4.94 13.03
CA ARG A 141 10.66 4.61 13.93
C ARG A 141 9.44 5.46 13.58
N GLY A 142 8.27 4.86 13.65
CA GLY A 142 6.99 5.50 13.43
C GLY A 142 5.84 4.59 13.83
N THR A 143 4.63 5.04 13.61
CA THR A 143 3.43 4.22 13.82
C THR A 143 3.16 3.41 12.56
N GLU A 144 3.06 2.09 12.71
CA GLU A 144 2.71 1.20 11.60
C GLU A 144 1.20 1.19 11.40
N LEU A 145 0.78 1.50 10.20
CA LEU A 145 -0.60 1.60 9.78
C LEU A 145 -0.88 0.63 8.62
N LEU A 146 -2.15 0.33 8.43
CA LEU A 146 -2.69 -0.36 7.26
C LEU A 146 -3.54 0.62 6.46
N ALA A 147 -3.30 0.69 5.17
CA ALA A 147 -4.19 1.33 4.21
C ALA A 147 -4.43 0.37 3.03
N GLY A 148 -5.66 0.27 2.57
CA GLY A 148 -5.98 -0.69 1.51
C GLY A 148 -7.24 -0.36 0.74
N VAL A 149 -7.45 -1.12 -0.33
CA VAL A 149 -8.68 -1.12 -1.12
C VAL A 149 -9.14 -2.54 -1.30
N VAL A 150 -10.44 -2.75 -1.15
CA VAL A 150 -11.11 -4.00 -1.52
C VAL A 150 -12.29 -3.67 -2.41
N GLN A 151 -12.40 -4.37 -3.52
CA GLN A 151 -13.54 -4.24 -4.42
C GLN A 151 -14.71 -5.07 -3.89
N ASP A 152 -15.79 -4.40 -3.49
CA ASP A 152 -17.04 -5.06 -3.15
C ASP A 152 -17.94 -5.16 -4.40
N ASP A 153 -18.51 -6.33 -4.63
CA ASP A 153 -19.32 -6.59 -5.85
C ASP A 153 -20.62 -5.75 -5.89
N VAL A 154 -21.13 -5.33 -4.73
CA VAL A 154 -22.38 -4.60 -4.59
C VAL A 154 -22.16 -3.10 -4.44
N PHE A 155 -21.21 -2.71 -3.58
CA PHE A 155 -20.99 -1.34 -3.17
C PHE A 155 -19.92 -0.62 -4.00
N GLY A 156 -19.05 -1.36 -4.65
CA GLY A 156 -17.87 -0.83 -5.34
C GLY A 156 -16.63 -0.78 -4.44
N PRO A 157 -15.62 0.02 -4.78
CA PRO A 157 -14.37 0.04 -4.05
C PRO A 157 -14.54 0.64 -2.64
N LEU A 158 -14.01 -0.09 -1.65
CA LEU A 158 -13.92 0.31 -0.25
C LEU A 158 -12.47 0.64 0.09
N VAL A 159 -12.21 1.82 0.61
CA VAL A 159 -10.91 2.19 1.20
C VAL A 159 -10.93 1.80 2.67
N LEU A 160 -9.92 1.06 3.10
CA LEU A 160 -9.71 0.61 4.48
C LEU A 160 -8.54 1.37 5.10
N PHE A 161 -8.65 1.62 6.39
CA PHE A 161 -7.58 2.23 7.18
C PHE A 161 -7.62 1.72 8.62
N GLY A 162 -6.45 1.53 9.23
CA GLY A 162 -6.34 1.09 10.61
C GLY A 162 -4.91 0.90 11.09
N LEU A 163 -4.79 0.24 12.24
CA LEU A 163 -3.49 -0.15 12.79
C LEU A 163 -2.87 -1.23 11.91
N GLY A 164 -1.59 -1.06 11.60
CA GLY A 164 -0.81 -1.96 10.74
C GLY A 164 0.14 -2.88 11.51
N GLY A 165 1.04 -3.49 10.76
CA GLY A 165 2.06 -4.39 11.30
C GLY A 165 1.47 -5.70 11.83
N THR A 166 2.18 -6.36 12.74
CA THR A 166 1.78 -7.66 13.31
C THR A 166 0.55 -7.60 14.22
N ALA A 167 0.15 -6.41 14.65
CA ALA A 167 -1.03 -6.21 15.50
C ALA A 167 -2.35 -6.21 14.72
N THR A 168 -2.33 -6.05 13.41
CA THR A 168 -3.52 -5.91 12.55
C THR A 168 -4.48 -7.09 12.69
N GLU A 169 -3.95 -8.30 12.59
CA GLU A 169 -4.77 -9.53 12.63
C GLU A 169 -5.39 -9.79 14.00
N VAL A 170 -4.69 -9.38 15.08
CA VAL A 170 -5.14 -9.64 16.46
C VAL A 170 -6.19 -8.62 16.89
N LEU A 171 -6.00 -7.36 16.54
CA LEU A 171 -6.84 -6.27 17.04
C LEU A 171 -8.04 -5.97 16.13
N ALA A 172 -7.94 -6.27 14.83
CA ALA A 172 -8.96 -5.97 13.80
C ALA A 172 -9.49 -4.50 13.93
N ASP A 173 -8.58 -3.57 14.28
CA ASP A 173 -8.90 -2.17 14.54
C ASP A 173 -8.76 -1.35 13.25
N HIS A 174 -9.80 -1.41 12.42
CA HIS A 174 -9.85 -0.73 11.14
C HIS A 174 -11.23 -0.14 10.87
N ALA A 175 -11.29 0.80 9.96
CA ALA A 175 -12.49 1.39 9.42
C ALA A 175 -12.49 1.32 7.89
N ALA A 176 -13.66 1.45 7.27
CA ALA A 176 -13.80 1.46 5.82
C ALA A 176 -14.77 2.55 5.37
N ARG A 177 -14.53 3.11 4.18
CA ARG A 177 -15.40 4.06 3.49
C ARG A 177 -15.43 3.74 1.99
N LEU A 178 -16.56 4.05 1.36
CA LEU A 178 -16.71 3.91 -0.11
C LEU A 178 -15.85 4.94 -0.83
N ALA A 179 -15.13 4.50 -1.88
CA ALA A 179 -14.49 5.43 -2.81
C ALA A 179 -15.52 5.97 -3.82
N PRO A 180 -15.32 7.19 -4.36
CA PRO A 180 -14.25 8.13 -4.02
C PRO A 180 -14.47 8.80 -2.66
N LEU A 181 -13.39 8.96 -1.89
CA LEU A 181 -13.39 9.64 -0.60
C LEU A 181 -13.46 11.16 -0.79
N THR A 182 -14.07 11.80 0.19
CA THR A 182 -14.04 13.24 0.38
C THR A 182 -13.11 13.59 1.53
N ASP A 183 -12.72 14.85 1.71
CA ASP A 183 -11.93 15.30 2.86
C ASP A 183 -12.58 14.90 4.19
N HIS A 184 -13.91 15.02 4.25
CA HIS A 184 -14.68 14.61 5.43
C HIS A 184 -14.59 13.09 5.67
N ASP A 185 -14.73 12.28 4.59
CA ASP A 185 -14.64 10.83 4.68
C ASP A 185 -13.24 10.38 5.14
N VAL A 186 -12.19 11.05 4.68
CA VAL A 186 -10.81 10.76 5.09
C VAL A 186 -10.61 11.08 6.57
N HIS A 187 -11.06 12.23 7.02
CA HIS A 187 -10.99 12.59 8.44
C HIS A 187 -11.75 11.59 9.33
N GLU A 188 -12.96 11.22 8.94
CA GLU A 188 -13.74 10.20 9.65
C GLU A 188 -13.03 8.82 9.62
N LEU A 189 -12.42 8.47 8.49
CA LEU A 189 -11.70 7.19 8.33
C LEU A 189 -10.49 7.10 9.26
N ILE A 190 -9.71 8.19 9.38
CA ILE A 190 -8.54 8.25 10.27
C ILE A 190 -8.94 8.22 11.75
N THR A 191 -10.06 8.86 12.09
CA THR A 191 -10.49 8.99 13.49
C THR A 191 -11.38 7.87 14.00
N ALA A 192 -11.92 7.01 13.13
CA ALA A 192 -12.82 5.92 13.50
C ALA A 192 -12.16 4.74 14.25
N PRO A 193 -10.92 4.30 13.93
CA PRO A 193 -10.27 3.23 14.67
C PRO A 193 -10.03 3.61 16.14
N ARG A 194 -10.05 2.62 17.02
CA ARG A 194 -9.78 2.84 18.47
C ARG A 194 -8.35 3.32 18.72
N SER A 195 -7.44 2.97 17.82
CA SER A 195 -6.03 3.38 17.82
C SER A 195 -5.82 4.82 17.37
N ALA A 196 -6.81 5.50 16.81
CA ALA A 196 -6.70 6.89 16.33
C ALA A 196 -6.05 7.86 17.35
N PRO A 197 -6.30 7.77 18.67
CA PRO A 197 -5.63 8.64 19.64
C PRO A 197 -4.10 8.52 19.62
N LEU A 198 -3.53 7.39 19.20
CA LEU A 198 -2.08 7.21 19.08
C LEU A 198 -1.50 8.09 17.97
N LEU A 199 -2.26 8.33 16.90
CA LEU A 199 -1.89 9.17 15.76
C LEU A 199 -1.96 10.66 16.13
N LEU A 200 -2.89 11.00 17.03
CA LEU A 200 -3.18 12.36 17.47
C LEU A 200 -2.35 12.81 18.68
N GLY A 201 -1.30 12.06 19.04
CA GLY A 201 -0.37 12.43 20.11
C GLY A 201 -0.85 12.09 21.52
N ALA A 202 -1.81 11.18 21.69
CA ALA A 202 -2.19 10.70 22.99
C ALA A 202 -1.00 10.03 23.70
N ASN A 203 -0.92 10.19 25.03
CA ASN A 203 0.15 9.63 25.89
C ASN A 203 1.56 10.16 25.58
N GLY A 204 1.70 11.35 24.98
CA GLY A 204 3.00 11.96 24.71
C GLY A 204 3.74 11.35 23.50
N ASN A 205 3.08 10.54 22.68
CA ASN A 205 3.62 10.12 21.40
C ASN A 205 3.77 11.33 20.47
N ALA A 206 4.78 11.31 19.61
CA ALA A 206 4.88 12.30 18.54
C ALA A 206 3.65 12.15 17.61
N THR A 207 3.02 13.24 17.28
CA THR A 207 1.94 13.25 16.29
C THR A 207 2.48 12.82 14.94
N VAL A 208 1.72 12.03 14.21
CA VAL A 208 2.04 11.73 12.82
C VAL A 208 1.74 12.94 11.92
N ASP A 209 2.31 12.97 10.74
CA ASP A 209 1.93 13.94 9.71
C ASP A 209 0.54 13.56 9.17
N LEU A 210 -0.49 14.26 9.63
CA LEU A 210 -1.88 13.96 9.25
C LEU A 210 -2.18 14.41 7.83
N GLU A 211 -1.57 15.49 7.36
CA GLU A 211 -1.76 15.98 5.99
C GLU A 211 -1.24 14.97 4.97
N ASP A 212 -0.04 14.45 5.18
CA ASP A 212 0.53 13.39 4.34
C ASP A 212 -0.30 12.10 4.40
N LEU A 213 -0.86 11.77 5.57
CA LEU A 213 -1.71 10.59 5.73
C LEU A 213 -3.06 10.77 4.98
N GLU A 214 -3.66 11.93 5.07
CA GLU A 214 -4.87 12.28 4.32
C GLU A 214 -4.60 12.21 2.82
N GLN A 215 -3.49 12.78 2.35
CA GLN A 215 -3.06 12.72 0.95
C GLN A 215 -2.88 11.27 0.46
N LEU A 216 -2.26 10.41 1.26
CA LEU A 216 -2.11 8.99 0.90
C LEU A 216 -3.47 8.32 0.68
N LEU A 217 -4.43 8.51 1.60
CA LEU A 217 -5.76 7.90 1.51
C LEU A 217 -6.58 8.44 0.34
N LEU A 218 -6.48 9.74 0.05
CA LEU A 218 -7.12 10.35 -1.10
C LEU A 218 -6.56 9.81 -2.43
N ARG A 219 -5.24 9.69 -2.55
CA ARG A 219 -4.56 9.10 -3.72
C ARG A 219 -4.92 7.63 -3.92
N LEU A 220 -5.00 6.86 -2.83
CA LEU A 220 -5.46 5.48 -2.86
C LEU A 220 -6.92 5.36 -3.29
N SER A 221 -7.78 6.25 -2.79
CA SER A 221 -9.17 6.34 -3.20
C SER A 221 -9.32 6.72 -4.67
N ARG A 222 -8.49 7.65 -5.16
CA ARG A 222 -8.46 8.04 -6.56
C ARG A 222 -8.03 6.88 -7.46
N MET A 223 -7.00 6.14 -7.08
CA MET A 223 -6.56 4.93 -7.79
C MET A 223 -7.70 3.90 -7.89
N ALA A 224 -8.44 3.71 -6.81
CA ALA A 224 -9.58 2.79 -6.79
C ALA A 224 -10.75 3.23 -7.69
N ALA A 225 -10.98 4.55 -7.80
CA ALA A 225 -12.02 5.10 -8.67
C ALA A 225 -11.63 5.07 -10.15
N ASP A 226 -10.36 5.32 -10.47
CA ASP A 226 -9.85 5.35 -11.85
C ASP A 226 -9.69 3.96 -12.45
N LEU A 227 -9.40 2.94 -11.62
CA LEU A 227 -9.03 1.60 -12.06
C LEU A 227 -10.08 0.55 -11.67
N PRO A 228 -11.11 0.33 -12.49
CA PRO A 228 -12.14 -0.68 -12.20
C PRO A 228 -11.62 -2.13 -12.23
N GLN A 229 -10.38 -2.36 -12.68
CA GLN A 229 -9.67 -3.63 -12.63
C GLN A 229 -8.95 -3.86 -11.30
N LEU A 230 -8.82 -2.82 -10.45
CA LEU A 230 -8.24 -2.94 -9.11
C LEU A 230 -9.17 -3.77 -8.23
N ALA A 231 -8.79 -5.01 -7.96
CA ALA A 231 -9.56 -5.90 -7.10
C ALA A 231 -9.19 -5.72 -5.62
N GLU A 232 -7.90 -5.50 -5.37
CA GLU A 232 -7.36 -5.36 -4.01
C GLU A 232 -6.07 -4.56 -4.05
N ALA A 233 -5.89 -3.67 -3.07
CA ALA A 233 -4.61 -3.06 -2.73
C ALA A 233 -4.42 -3.18 -1.22
N ASP A 234 -3.22 -3.64 -0.79
CA ASP A 234 -2.88 -3.82 0.61
C ASP A 234 -1.51 -3.18 0.86
N PHE A 235 -1.51 -2.08 1.61
CA PHE A 235 -0.33 -1.35 2.05
C PHE A 235 -0.12 -1.62 3.53
N ASN A 236 0.73 -2.58 3.85
CA ASN A 236 0.96 -3.02 5.22
C ASN A 236 2.42 -3.51 5.43
N PRO A 237 3.23 -2.74 6.18
CA PRO A 237 2.86 -1.51 6.86
C PRO A 237 3.04 -0.24 6.02
N VAL A 238 2.22 0.74 6.31
CA VAL A 238 2.46 2.16 6.05
C VAL A 238 3.07 2.75 7.30
N LEU A 239 4.24 3.36 7.19
CA LEU A 239 4.89 4.01 8.31
C LEU A 239 4.50 5.48 8.36
N ALA A 240 3.90 5.91 9.45
CA ALA A 240 3.56 7.30 9.71
C ALA A 240 4.42 7.87 10.85
N ALA A 241 5.03 9.02 10.59
CA ALA A 241 5.91 9.73 11.51
C ALA A 241 5.69 11.25 11.39
N PRO A 242 6.25 12.07 12.30
CA PRO A 242 6.15 13.54 12.18
C PRO A 242 6.80 14.13 10.91
N GLY A 243 7.62 13.37 10.22
CA GLY A 243 8.30 13.80 8.98
C GLY A 243 7.69 13.23 7.71
N GLY A 244 6.49 12.65 7.79
CA GLY A 244 5.76 12.16 6.63
C GLY A 244 5.26 10.73 6.75
N VAL A 245 4.68 10.26 5.65
CA VAL A 245 4.08 8.93 5.52
C VAL A 245 4.76 8.17 4.38
N THR A 246 5.06 6.90 4.59
CA THR A 246 5.76 6.08 3.60
C THR A 246 5.25 4.64 3.60
N VAL A 247 4.93 4.11 2.43
CA VAL A 247 4.57 2.71 2.25
C VAL A 247 5.84 1.85 2.27
N LEU A 248 5.91 0.88 3.19
CA LEU A 248 7.05 -0.02 3.32
C LEU A 248 6.85 -1.36 2.59
N ASP A 249 5.61 -1.78 2.48
CA ASP A 249 5.21 -2.96 1.70
C ASP A 249 3.86 -2.72 1.05
N ALA A 250 3.76 -3.03 -0.23
CA ALA A 250 2.54 -2.89 -0.99
C ALA A 250 2.28 -4.13 -1.84
N ARG A 251 1.03 -4.50 -1.94
CA ARG A 251 0.54 -5.52 -2.85
C ARG A 251 -0.69 -5.00 -3.57
N VAL A 252 -0.75 -5.23 -4.86
CA VAL A 252 -1.89 -4.85 -5.70
C VAL A 252 -2.31 -6.05 -6.51
N ARG A 253 -3.60 -6.35 -6.50
CA ARG A 253 -4.21 -7.39 -7.32
C ARG A 253 -5.09 -6.77 -8.37
N LEU A 254 -4.86 -7.15 -9.61
CA LEU A 254 -5.69 -6.76 -10.74
C LEU A 254 -6.50 -7.97 -11.23
N LEU A 255 -7.73 -7.71 -11.61
CA LEU A 255 -8.60 -8.67 -12.27
C LEU A 255 -9.20 -8.03 -13.53
N PRO A 256 -9.45 -8.81 -14.60
CA PRO A 256 -10.16 -8.30 -15.74
C PRO A 256 -11.53 -7.76 -15.29
N ARG A 257 -11.91 -6.60 -15.85
CA ARG A 257 -13.17 -5.95 -15.48
C ARG A 257 -14.33 -6.90 -15.79
N ARG A 258 -15.09 -7.27 -14.78
CA ARG A 258 -16.37 -7.95 -15.00
C ARG A 258 -17.41 -6.91 -15.42
N PRO A 259 -18.26 -7.20 -16.39
CA PRO A 259 -19.42 -6.36 -16.68
C PRO A 259 -20.27 -6.25 -15.41
N GLN A 260 -20.36 -5.04 -14.85
CA GLN A 260 -21.28 -4.79 -13.76
C GLN A 260 -22.69 -4.72 -14.31
N ASP A 261 -23.64 -5.42 -13.69
CA ASP A 261 -25.05 -5.29 -14.02
C ASP A 261 -25.51 -3.86 -13.72
N PRO A 262 -25.84 -3.05 -14.74
CA PRO A 262 -26.25 -1.66 -14.54
C PRO A 262 -27.54 -1.53 -13.70
N TYR A 263 -28.27 -2.62 -13.49
CA TYR A 263 -29.52 -2.64 -12.73
C TYR A 263 -29.28 -2.80 -11.22
N LEU A 264 -28.17 -3.40 -10.77
CA LEU A 264 -27.86 -3.51 -9.34
C LEU A 264 -27.70 -2.14 -8.64
N ARG A 265 -27.30 -1.10 -9.38
CA ARG A 265 -27.23 0.28 -8.85
C ARG A 265 -28.58 1.05 -8.87
N ARG A 266 -29.61 0.54 -9.53
CA ARG A 266 -30.92 1.20 -9.66
C ARG A 266 -31.92 0.81 -8.57
N LEU A 267 -31.62 -0.14 -7.73
CA LEU A 267 -32.50 -0.62 -6.63
C LEU A 267 -32.25 0.10 -5.30
N ARG A 268 -31.57 1.26 -5.33
CA ARG A 268 -31.29 2.06 -4.12
C ARG A 268 -31.80 3.49 -4.25
#